data_748e8a7782218cbdebc79ed29e4f852c
#
_entry.id   748e8a7782218cbdebc79ed29e4f852c
#
_cell.length_a   1.000
_cell.length_b   1.000
_cell.length_c   1.000
_cell.angle_alpha   90.00
_cell.angle_beta   90.00
_cell.angle_gamma   90.00
#
_symmetry.space_group_name_H-M   'P 1'
#
loop_
_entity.id
_entity.type
_entity.pdbx_description
1 polymer ?
#
loop_
_entity_poly.entity_id
_entity_poly.type
_entity_poly.pdbx_seq_one_letter_code
_entity_poly.pdbx_strand_id
1 'polypeptide(L)'
;DPIQAVAAVYGPTGQVIPPCGKCRQVLFDVDPSIRCIVRGSNGLEAPTVEELLPFAFNWRNMEQEQRIYMWEGYEESIRSGEKQQTIRVDDPFHEGSAQIVFEKESGEVVTIPAQVTSVASTQRSELSEKQARNDGFGSLSELQEALDTHYPGLAADDEVDVVGFKLQ
;
A
#
# COMPACT_ATOMS: atom_id res chain seq x y z
N ASP A 1 -11.61 -7.64 -22.50
CA ASP A 1 -12.22 -8.82 -21.87
C ASP A 1 -11.21 -9.46 -20.92
N PRO A 2 -11.64 -9.98 -19.75
CA PRO A 2 -10.75 -10.65 -18.83
C PRO A 2 -10.17 -11.94 -19.41
N ILE A 3 -8.96 -12.30 -18.97
CA ILE A 3 -8.33 -13.58 -19.32
C ILE A 3 -9.13 -14.70 -18.65
N GLN A 4 -9.69 -15.61 -19.43
CA GLN A 4 -10.45 -16.75 -18.89
C GLN A 4 -9.62 -18.02 -18.76
N ALA A 5 -8.70 -18.25 -19.71
CA ALA A 5 -7.84 -19.42 -19.69
C ALA A 5 -6.48 -19.16 -20.34
N VAL A 6 -5.47 -19.90 -19.90
CA VAL A 6 -4.11 -19.89 -20.43
C VAL A 6 -3.59 -21.29 -20.67
N ALA A 7 -2.71 -21.46 -21.65
CA ALA A 7 -1.96 -22.68 -21.89
C ALA A 7 -0.49 -22.35 -22.06
N ALA A 8 0.40 -23.04 -21.37
CA ALA A 8 1.82 -23.00 -21.64
C ALA A 8 2.18 -24.15 -22.59
N VAL A 9 2.91 -23.84 -23.65
CA VAL A 9 3.34 -24.83 -24.63
C VAL A 9 4.86 -24.82 -24.78
N TYR A 10 5.43 -26.01 -24.91
CA TYR A 10 6.84 -26.15 -25.20
C TYR A 10 7.07 -25.94 -26.70
N GLY A 11 7.75 -24.84 -27.06
CA GLY A 11 7.88 -24.35 -28.42
C GLY A 11 8.32 -25.40 -29.45
N PRO A 12 9.39 -26.20 -29.19
CA PRO A 12 9.90 -27.18 -30.15
C PRO A 12 8.89 -28.29 -30.52
N THR A 13 8.00 -28.68 -29.62
CA THR A 13 7.07 -29.82 -29.85
C THR A 13 5.60 -29.43 -29.87
N GLY A 14 5.26 -28.19 -29.51
CA GLY A 14 3.87 -27.75 -29.30
C GLY A 14 3.14 -28.46 -28.14
N GLN A 15 3.86 -29.18 -27.32
CA GLN A 15 3.29 -29.92 -26.19
C GLN A 15 2.83 -28.98 -25.10
N VAL A 16 1.62 -29.19 -24.61
CA VAL A 16 1.12 -28.48 -23.40
C VAL A 16 1.92 -28.93 -22.17
N ILE A 17 2.46 -27.97 -21.46
CA ILE A 17 3.21 -28.16 -20.21
C ILE A 17 2.54 -27.39 -19.08
N PRO A 18 2.65 -27.85 -17.83
CA PRO A 18 2.10 -27.10 -16.71
C PRO A 18 2.89 -25.79 -16.50
N PRO A 19 2.22 -24.69 -16.13
CA PRO A 19 2.90 -23.45 -15.79
C PRO A 19 3.80 -23.66 -14.55
N CYS A 20 4.99 -23.06 -14.55
CA CYS A 20 5.89 -23.11 -13.39
C CYS A 20 5.32 -22.32 -12.20
N GLY A 21 5.90 -22.49 -11.00
CA GLY A 21 5.42 -21.84 -9.78
C GLY A 21 5.35 -20.30 -9.88
N LYS A 22 6.36 -19.68 -10.50
CA LYS A 22 6.35 -18.22 -10.74
C LYS A 22 5.20 -17.81 -11.67
N CYS A 23 4.95 -18.57 -12.74
CA CYS A 23 3.85 -18.29 -13.66
C CYS A 23 2.50 -18.43 -12.95
N ARG A 24 2.33 -19.45 -12.11
CA ARG A 24 1.11 -19.63 -11.33
C ARG A 24 0.89 -18.46 -10.37
N GLN A 25 1.92 -17.99 -9.67
CA GLN A 25 1.81 -16.84 -8.78
C GLN A 25 1.40 -15.58 -9.54
N VAL A 26 2.02 -15.27 -10.68
CA VAL A 26 1.65 -14.11 -11.51
C VAL A 26 0.20 -14.19 -11.97
N LEU A 27 -0.25 -15.37 -12.41
CA LEU A 27 -1.64 -15.56 -12.83
C LEU A 27 -2.62 -15.43 -11.65
N PHE A 28 -2.25 -15.95 -10.49
CA PHE A 28 -3.02 -15.82 -9.25
C PHE A 28 -3.18 -14.35 -8.84
N ASP A 29 -2.12 -13.55 -8.97
CA ASP A 29 -2.15 -12.12 -8.67
C ASP A 29 -3.06 -11.33 -9.62
N VAL A 30 -3.23 -11.81 -10.85
CA VAL A 30 -4.18 -11.24 -11.82
C VAL A 30 -5.61 -11.64 -11.48
N ASP A 31 -5.90 -12.95 -11.46
CA ASP A 31 -7.20 -13.52 -11.12
C ASP A 31 -7.06 -15.01 -10.78
N PRO A 32 -7.33 -15.44 -9.52
CA PRO A 32 -7.26 -16.83 -9.09
C PRO A 32 -8.17 -17.78 -9.88
N SER A 33 -9.25 -17.27 -10.49
CA SER A 33 -10.22 -18.05 -11.26
C SER A 33 -9.78 -18.39 -12.69
N ILE A 34 -8.67 -17.82 -13.18
CA ILE A 34 -8.10 -18.14 -14.50
C ILE A 34 -7.85 -19.64 -14.58
N ARG A 35 -8.31 -20.26 -15.68
CA ARG A 35 -8.10 -21.69 -15.93
C ARG A 35 -6.76 -21.91 -16.62
N CYS A 36 -5.99 -22.91 -16.13
CA CYS A 36 -4.75 -23.34 -16.76
C CYS A 36 -4.97 -24.66 -17.48
N ILE A 37 -4.79 -24.67 -18.79
CA ILE A 37 -4.81 -25.92 -19.56
C ILE A 37 -3.52 -26.67 -19.24
N VAL A 38 -3.66 -27.84 -18.64
CA VAL A 38 -2.54 -28.72 -18.24
C VAL A 38 -2.79 -30.14 -18.73
N ARG A 39 -1.71 -30.92 -18.82
CA ARG A 39 -1.82 -32.35 -19.11
C ARG A 39 -1.87 -33.12 -17.79
N GLY A 40 -3.02 -33.67 -17.48
CA GLY A 40 -3.23 -34.59 -16.39
C GLY A 40 -3.11 -36.07 -16.80
N SER A 41 -3.43 -36.98 -15.90
CA SER A 41 -3.40 -38.43 -16.11
C SER A 41 -4.41 -38.91 -17.15
N ASN A 42 -5.54 -38.22 -17.31
CA ASN A 42 -6.65 -38.60 -18.16
C ASN A 42 -6.75 -37.72 -19.44
N GLY A 43 -5.71 -36.94 -19.74
CA GLY A 43 -5.69 -36.05 -20.91
C GLY A 43 -5.48 -34.57 -20.52
N LEU A 44 -6.11 -33.67 -21.27
CA LEU A 44 -6.08 -32.26 -20.96
C LEU A 44 -7.14 -31.92 -19.92
N GLU A 45 -6.73 -31.22 -18.89
CA GLU A 45 -7.54 -30.72 -17.78
C GLU A 45 -7.43 -29.18 -17.75
N ALA A 46 -8.38 -28.53 -17.07
CA ALA A 46 -8.41 -27.07 -16.99
C ALA A 46 -8.72 -26.62 -15.54
N PRO A 47 -7.86 -26.98 -14.56
CA PRO A 47 -8.01 -26.48 -13.21
C PRO A 47 -7.83 -24.96 -13.15
N THR A 48 -8.36 -24.33 -12.12
CA THR A 48 -8.09 -22.92 -11.81
C THR A 48 -6.66 -22.73 -11.33
N VAL A 49 -6.17 -21.49 -11.41
CA VAL A 49 -4.86 -21.14 -10.82
C VAL A 49 -4.86 -21.39 -9.31
N GLU A 50 -5.96 -21.10 -8.63
CA GLU A 50 -6.12 -21.37 -7.20
C GLU A 50 -5.95 -22.87 -6.87
N GLU A 51 -6.55 -23.75 -7.67
CA GLU A 51 -6.37 -25.21 -7.51
C GLU A 51 -4.95 -25.68 -7.77
N LEU A 52 -4.22 -25.00 -8.68
CA LEU A 52 -2.83 -25.31 -9.01
C LEU A 52 -1.78 -24.70 -8.06
N LEU A 53 -2.19 -23.76 -7.22
CA LEU A 53 -1.31 -23.07 -6.27
C LEU A 53 -1.95 -23.03 -4.88
N PRO A 54 -2.16 -24.18 -4.25
CA PRO A 54 -2.66 -24.22 -2.87
C PRO A 54 -1.68 -23.47 -1.95
N PHE A 55 -2.20 -22.68 -1.03
CA PHE A 55 -1.42 -21.82 -0.14
C PHE A 55 -0.59 -20.75 -0.91
N ALA A 56 -1.13 -20.25 -2.03
CA ALA A 56 -0.52 -19.15 -2.77
C ALA A 56 -0.20 -17.98 -1.83
N PHE A 57 0.93 -17.33 -2.09
CA PHE A 57 1.18 -16.02 -1.51
C PHE A 57 0.08 -15.06 -1.99
N ASN A 58 -0.74 -14.57 -1.09
CA ASN A 58 -1.83 -13.65 -1.42
C ASN A 58 -1.65 -12.36 -0.62
N TRP A 59 -0.97 -11.41 -1.24
CA TRP A 59 -0.74 -10.10 -0.64
C TRP A 59 -2.04 -9.33 -0.33
N ARG A 60 -3.17 -9.68 -1.03
CA ARG A 60 -4.49 -9.07 -0.77
C ARG A 60 -5.13 -9.58 0.53
N ASN A 61 -4.77 -10.79 0.97
CA ASN A 61 -5.21 -11.35 2.25
C ASN A 61 -4.24 -11.04 3.39
N MET A 62 -3.07 -10.53 3.09
CA MET A 62 -2.29 -9.85 4.10
C MET A 62 -3.04 -8.55 4.36
N GLU A 63 -3.70 -8.45 5.50
CA GLU A 63 -3.88 -7.18 6.16
C GLU A 63 -2.45 -6.65 6.37
N GLN A 64 -1.93 -5.98 5.37
CA GLN A 64 -0.71 -5.20 5.56
C GLN A 64 -1.15 -4.09 6.48
N GLU A 65 -0.91 -4.32 7.75
CA GLU A 65 -1.04 -3.29 8.75
C GLU A 65 -0.19 -2.12 8.25
N GLN A 66 -0.87 -1.07 7.79
CA GLN A 66 -0.24 0.08 7.18
C GLN A 66 0.72 0.68 8.20
N ARG A 67 1.92 1.05 7.77
CA ARG A 67 2.90 1.68 8.64
C ARG A 67 3.08 3.14 8.24
N ILE A 68 2.73 4.04 9.15
CA ILE A 68 2.89 5.47 8.99
C ILE A 68 4.18 5.87 9.69
N TYR A 69 5.27 5.94 8.94
CA TYR A 69 6.55 6.37 9.49
C TYR A 69 6.52 7.87 9.77
N MET A 70 6.89 8.25 11.00
CA MET A 70 6.88 9.63 11.48
C MET A 70 8.26 9.98 12.07
N TRP A 71 8.63 11.24 11.94
CA TRP A 71 9.76 11.76 12.68
C TRP A 71 9.49 11.71 14.20
N GLU A 72 10.49 11.29 14.99
CA GLU A 72 10.34 11.09 16.44
C GLU A 72 9.87 12.36 17.20
N GLY A 73 10.19 13.56 16.67
CA GLY A 73 9.72 14.82 17.24
C GLY A 73 8.20 15.01 17.26
N TYR A 74 7.45 14.23 16.50
CA TYR A 74 5.98 14.25 16.49
C TYR A 74 5.33 13.31 17.53
N GLU A 75 6.10 12.49 18.24
CA GLU A 75 5.53 11.49 19.15
C GLU A 75 4.61 12.10 20.21
N GLU A 76 5.02 13.22 20.84
CA GLU A 76 4.24 13.89 21.89
C GLU A 76 2.94 14.49 21.33
N SER A 77 2.99 15.21 20.21
CA SER A 77 1.81 15.81 19.58
C SER A 77 0.80 14.77 19.06
N ILE A 78 1.28 13.59 18.64
CA ILE A 78 0.43 12.46 18.26
C ILE A 78 -0.22 11.84 19.49
N ARG A 79 0.54 11.61 20.56
CA ARG A 79 0.00 11.04 21.82
C ARG A 79 -0.97 11.98 22.52
N SER A 80 -0.75 13.29 22.47
CA SER A 80 -1.68 14.30 23.00
C SER A 80 -2.94 14.48 22.13
N GLY A 81 -2.92 14.02 20.89
CA GLY A 81 -4.00 14.19 19.93
C GLY A 81 -4.01 15.57 19.23
N GLU A 82 -2.96 16.36 19.37
CA GLU A 82 -2.78 17.60 18.61
C GLU A 82 -2.55 17.31 17.12
N LYS A 83 -1.74 16.28 16.82
CA LYS A 83 -1.50 15.80 15.46
C LYS A 83 -2.38 14.58 15.19
N GLN A 84 -3.37 14.74 14.31
CA GLN A 84 -4.34 13.71 13.90
C GLN A 84 -4.34 13.46 12.39
N GLN A 85 -3.37 14.02 11.70
CA GLN A 85 -3.26 13.99 10.26
C GLN A 85 -1.79 14.03 9.85
N THR A 86 -1.48 13.58 8.66
CA THR A 86 -0.17 13.76 8.02
C THR A 86 -0.34 13.99 6.52
N ILE A 87 0.52 14.80 5.93
CA ILE A 87 0.60 14.99 4.49
C ILE A 87 1.62 13.99 3.93
N ARG A 88 1.27 13.33 2.82
CA ARG A 88 2.10 12.33 2.14
C ARG A 88 2.20 12.61 0.65
N VAL A 89 3.30 12.19 0.05
CA VAL A 89 3.56 12.27 -1.38
C VAL A 89 4.04 10.90 -1.84
N ASP A 90 3.39 10.36 -2.87
CA ASP A 90 3.72 9.03 -3.45
C ASP A 90 3.77 7.87 -2.43
N ASP A 91 2.99 7.98 -1.34
CA ASP A 91 2.94 7.00 -0.25
C ASP A 91 1.46 6.62 -0.01
N PRO A 92 0.95 5.62 -0.74
CA PRO A 92 -0.48 5.31 -0.77
C PRO A 92 -0.97 4.69 0.54
N PHE A 93 -2.00 5.29 1.13
CA PHE A 93 -2.74 4.80 2.28
C PHE A 93 -4.20 4.49 1.92
N HIS A 94 -4.86 3.72 2.78
CA HIS A 94 -6.31 3.50 2.72
C HIS A 94 -6.90 3.46 4.13
N GLU A 95 -8.19 3.68 4.26
CA GLU A 95 -8.88 3.59 5.55
C GLU A 95 -8.74 2.17 6.14
N GLY A 96 -8.42 2.08 7.43
CA GLY A 96 -8.21 0.80 8.10
C GLY A 96 -7.14 0.83 9.17
N SER A 97 -6.79 -0.37 9.66
CA SER A 97 -5.76 -0.54 10.70
C SER A 97 -4.40 -0.06 10.22
N ALA A 98 -3.66 0.59 11.12
CA ALA A 98 -2.32 1.09 10.88
C ALA A 98 -1.46 1.05 12.15
N GLN A 99 -0.14 1.15 11.96
CA GLN A 99 0.83 1.42 13.04
C GLN A 99 1.53 2.74 12.73
N ILE A 100 1.56 3.66 13.68
CA ILE A 100 2.47 4.80 13.61
C ILE A 100 3.83 4.32 14.11
N VAL A 101 4.87 4.56 13.33
CA VAL A 101 6.23 4.04 13.59
C VAL A 101 7.20 5.22 13.71
N PHE A 102 7.93 5.24 14.81
CA PHE A 102 9.05 6.16 15.03
C PHE A 102 10.35 5.36 15.07
N GLU A 103 11.25 5.64 14.17
CA GLU A 103 12.63 5.16 14.21
C GLU A 103 13.48 6.25 14.83
N LYS A 104 13.85 6.06 16.11
CA LYS A 104 14.59 7.06 16.87
C LYS A 104 16.07 7.06 16.48
N GLU A 105 16.73 8.20 16.63
CA GLU A 105 18.18 8.32 16.43
C GLU A 105 18.98 7.35 17.31
N SER A 106 18.43 6.95 18.47
CA SER A 106 19.01 5.94 19.35
C SER A 106 19.02 4.52 18.77
N GLY A 107 18.29 4.28 17.66
CA GLY A 107 18.03 2.95 17.10
C GLY A 107 16.83 2.24 17.74
N GLU A 108 16.15 2.85 18.70
CA GLU A 108 14.90 2.34 19.25
C GLU A 108 13.76 2.54 18.22
N VAL A 109 12.93 1.52 18.04
CA VAL A 109 11.71 1.60 17.23
C VAL A 109 10.49 1.59 18.14
N VAL A 110 9.69 2.65 18.08
CA VAL A 110 8.44 2.77 18.84
C VAL A 110 7.28 2.66 17.86
N THR A 111 6.31 1.80 18.16
CA THR A 111 5.09 1.64 17.38
C THR A 111 3.86 1.96 18.21
N ILE A 112 2.91 2.68 17.63
CA ILE A 112 1.64 3.03 18.27
C ILE A 112 0.50 2.52 17.39
N PRO A 113 -0.41 1.66 17.92
CA PRO A 113 -1.59 1.24 17.18
C PRO A 113 -2.47 2.42 16.82
N ALA A 114 -2.88 2.47 15.56
CA ALA A 114 -3.69 3.55 15.01
C ALA A 114 -4.69 3.02 13.97
N GLN A 115 -5.58 3.87 13.53
CA GLN A 115 -6.48 3.65 12.43
C GLN A 115 -6.41 4.85 11.49
N VAL A 116 -6.19 4.61 10.19
CA VAL A 116 -6.41 5.61 9.14
C VAL A 116 -7.92 5.82 9.02
N THR A 117 -8.37 7.04 9.20
CA THR A 117 -9.78 7.42 9.22
C THR A 117 -10.25 8.07 7.93
N SER A 118 -9.32 8.62 7.16
CA SER A 118 -9.59 9.25 5.87
C SER A 118 -8.32 9.39 5.04
N VAL A 119 -8.46 9.31 3.74
CA VAL A 119 -7.41 9.67 2.77
C VAL A 119 -8.06 10.54 1.71
N ALA A 120 -7.49 11.71 1.45
CA ALA A 120 -8.00 12.64 0.44
C ALA A 120 -6.82 13.29 -0.28
N SER A 121 -6.82 13.19 -1.61
CA SER A 121 -5.82 13.85 -2.46
C SER A 121 -6.23 15.28 -2.76
N THR A 122 -5.26 16.20 -2.76
CA THR A 122 -5.44 17.61 -3.10
C THR A 122 -4.13 18.18 -3.66
N GLN A 123 -4.17 19.33 -4.29
CA GLN A 123 -2.94 20.03 -4.65
C GLN A 123 -2.28 20.65 -3.41
N ARG A 124 -0.95 20.67 -3.39
CA ARG A 124 -0.19 21.30 -2.30
C ARG A 124 -0.65 22.75 -2.04
N SER A 125 -0.93 23.52 -3.09
CA SER A 125 -1.41 24.91 -3.01
C SER A 125 -2.80 25.08 -2.40
N GLU A 126 -3.61 24.02 -2.37
CA GLU A 126 -4.96 24.03 -1.82
C GLU A 126 -5.01 23.63 -0.34
N LEU A 127 -3.89 23.30 0.27
CA LEU A 127 -3.80 23.02 1.69
C LEU A 127 -4.26 24.24 2.51
N SER A 128 -5.00 23.97 3.58
CA SER A 128 -5.65 24.99 4.41
C SER A 128 -5.04 25.09 5.81
N GLU A 129 -5.27 26.21 6.49
CA GLU A 129 -4.92 26.40 7.91
C GLU A 129 -5.48 25.29 8.83
N LYS A 130 -6.68 24.77 8.50
CA LYS A 130 -7.26 23.66 9.25
C LYS A 130 -6.43 22.38 9.11
N GLN A 131 -5.96 22.08 7.90
CA GLN A 131 -5.10 20.92 7.67
C GLN A 131 -3.74 21.10 8.34
N ALA A 132 -3.17 22.32 8.32
CA ALA A 132 -1.94 22.60 9.04
C ALA A 132 -2.07 22.34 10.55
N ARG A 133 -3.15 22.81 11.16
CA ARG A 133 -3.41 22.58 12.59
C ARG A 133 -3.64 21.11 12.92
N ASN A 134 -4.39 20.38 12.11
CA ASN A 134 -4.61 18.94 12.31
C ASN A 134 -3.32 18.13 12.13
N ASP A 135 -2.37 18.66 11.36
CA ASP A 135 -1.03 18.08 11.16
C ASP A 135 -0.04 18.47 12.28
N GLY A 136 -0.49 19.26 13.26
CA GLY A 136 0.29 19.67 14.41
C GLY A 136 1.13 20.95 14.20
N PHE A 137 0.89 21.69 13.11
CA PHE A 137 1.56 22.96 12.84
C PHE A 137 0.73 24.17 13.33
N GLY A 138 1.39 25.22 13.76
CA GLY A 138 0.74 26.46 14.20
C GLY A 138 0.13 27.27 13.05
N SER A 139 0.64 27.12 11.84
CA SER A 139 0.21 27.85 10.65
C SER A 139 0.41 27.05 9.36
N LEU A 140 -0.27 27.49 8.29
CA LEU A 140 -0.05 26.95 6.95
C LEU A 140 1.39 27.20 6.44
N SER A 141 2.00 28.33 6.83
CA SER A 141 3.40 28.62 6.48
C SER A 141 4.36 27.59 7.05
N GLU A 142 4.19 27.23 8.34
CA GLU A 142 5.01 26.18 8.97
C GLU A 142 4.84 24.83 8.32
N LEU A 143 3.61 24.46 7.94
CA LEU A 143 3.36 23.22 7.19
C LEU A 143 4.08 23.25 5.84
N GLN A 144 4.01 24.37 5.10
CA GLN A 144 4.67 24.50 3.81
C GLN A 144 6.19 24.40 3.91
N GLU A 145 6.80 24.99 4.94
CA GLU A 145 8.24 24.89 5.23
C GLU A 145 8.65 23.45 5.57
N ALA A 146 7.81 22.74 6.34
CA ALA A 146 8.05 21.33 6.64
C ALA A 146 7.96 20.45 5.38
N LEU A 147 7.00 20.72 4.49
CA LEU A 147 6.90 20.02 3.20
C LEU A 147 8.13 20.28 2.32
N ASP A 148 8.64 21.50 2.27
CA ASP A 148 9.88 21.80 1.55
C ASP A 148 11.09 21.06 2.10
N THR A 149 11.11 20.83 3.40
CA THR A 149 12.18 20.09 4.08
C THR A 149 12.10 18.59 3.82
N HIS A 150 10.91 18.00 3.91
CA HIS A 150 10.69 16.56 3.76
C HIS A 150 10.63 16.11 2.30
N TYR A 151 10.14 16.97 1.41
CA TYR A 151 9.95 16.70 -0.02
C TYR A 151 10.60 17.80 -0.88
N PRO A 152 11.94 17.83 -0.95
CA PRO A 152 12.64 18.87 -1.73
C PRO A 152 12.22 18.84 -3.20
N GLY A 153 11.75 19.98 -3.70
CA GLY A 153 11.31 20.12 -5.09
C GLY A 153 9.82 19.87 -5.35
N LEU A 154 9.03 19.61 -4.31
CA LEU A 154 7.56 19.48 -4.41
C LEU A 154 6.95 20.82 -4.87
N ALA A 155 6.33 20.84 -6.06
CA ALA A 155 5.73 22.04 -6.64
C ALA A 155 4.37 22.37 -6.00
N ALA A 156 3.88 23.59 -6.21
CA ALA A 156 2.60 24.05 -5.64
C ALA A 156 1.38 23.32 -6.24
N ASP A 157 1.50 22.85 -7.47
CA ASP A 157 0.47 22.11 -8.21
C ASP A 157 0.63 20.58 -8.12
N ASP A 158 1.66 20.10 -7.43
CA ASP A 158 1.80 18.67 -7.16
C ASP A 158 0.70 18.15 -6.22
N GLU A 159 0.28 16.92 -6.48
CA GLU A 159 -0.72 16.22 -5.67
C GLU A 159 -0.09 15.73 -4.37
N VAL A 160 -0.81 15.91 -3.27
CA VAL A 160 -0.45 15.40 -1.94
C VAL A 160 -1.65 14.70 -1.32
N ASP A 161 -1.39 13.67 -0.54
CA ASP A 161 -2.41 12.95 0.21
C ASP A 161 -2.50 13.46 1.64
N VAL A 162 -3.71 13.82 2.03
CA VAL A 162 -4.06 14.20 3.40
C VAL A 162 -4.59 12.96 4.11
N VAL A 163 -3.76 12.38 4.97
CA VAL A 163 -4.04 11.12 5.67
C VAL A 163 -4.44 11.42 7.11
N GLY A 164 -5.74 11.27 7.40
CA GLY A 164 -6.28 11.40 8.76
C GLY A 164 -6.13 10.09 9.53
N PHE A 165 -5.78 10.18 10.81
CA PHE A 165 -5.65 9.00 11.67
C PHE A 165 -6.12 9.28 13.10
N LYS A 166 -6.39 8.21 13.85
CA LYS A 166 -6.61 8.23 15.30
C LYS A 166 -5.87 7.09 15.98
N LEU A 167 -5.44 7.29 17.20
CA LEU A 167 -4.87 6.22 18.04
C LEU A 167 -5.99 5.25 18.50
N GLN A 168 -5.63 3.99 18.70
CA GLN A 168 -6.51 2.94 19.25
C GLN A 168 -6.29 2.77 20.76
#